data_2a0a34c327bc1941401e827e71be2929
#
_entry.id   2a0a34c327bc1941401e827e71be2929
#
_cell.length_a   1.000
_cell.length_b   1.000
_cell.length_c   1.000
_cell.angle_alpha   90.00
_cell.angle_beta   90.00
_cell.angle_gamma   90.00
#
_symmetry.space_group_name_H-M   'P 1'
#
loop_
_entity.id
_entity.type
_entity.pdbx_description
1 polymer ?
#
loop_
_entity_poly.entity_id
_entity_poly.type
_entity_poly.pdbx_seq_one_letter_code
_entity_poly.pdbx_strand_id
1 'polypeptide(L)' 'MAEPFDPIEVDDLDESMLEEMTPEQMAEFRERLVETLDEMETFEPDIDEEEDEYYEWEDRINVLQDLIDIINDRLGDG' A
#
# COMPACT_ATOMS: atom_id res chain seq x y z
N MET A 1 6.13 17.98 16.80
CA MET A 1 7.05 17.75 15.72
C MET A 1 6.42 16.89 14.63
N ALA A 2 6.56 17.33 13.43
CA ALA A 2 5.97 16.58 12.34
C ALA A 2 6.78 15.33 12.07
N GLU A 3 6.09 14.29 11.77
CA GLU A 3 6.75 13.07 11.35
C GLU A 3 7.40 13.31 10.01
N PRO A 4 8.67 13.01 9.89
CA PRO A 4 9.32 13.17 8.59
C PRO A 4 8.66 12.28 7.57
N PHE A 5 8.15 11.20 8.00
CA PHE A 5 7.49 10.26 7.14
C PHE A 5 6.33 9.67 7.90
N ASP A 6 5.16 9.90 7.38
CA ASP A 6 3.97 9.35 7.98
C ASP A 6 3.60 8.08 7.24
N PRO A 7 4.07 6.94 7.70
CA PRO A 7 3.83 5.71 6.98
C PRO A 7 2.35 5.42 6.90
N ILE A 8 1.95 4.99 5.73
CA ILE A 8 0.60 4.52 5.58
C ILE A 8 0.50 3.27 6.44
N GLU A 9 -0.38 3.31 7.41
CA GLU A 9 -0.55 2.14 8.25
C GLU A 9 -1.31 1.10 7.46
N VAL A 10 -0.59 0.14 6.96
CA VAL A 10 -1.17 -0.86 6.10
C VAL A 10 -2.32 -1.59 6.79
N ASP A 11 -2.21 -1.74 8.09
CA ASP A 11 -3.26 -2.42 8.84
C ASP A 11 -4.58 -1.67 8.82
N ASP A 12 -4.50 -0.35 8.64
CA ASP A 12 -5.69 0.49 8.61
C ASP A 12 -6.22 0.71 7.21
N LEU A 13 -5.52 0.21 6.22
CA LEU A 13 -5.96 0.39 4.84
C LEU A 13 -7.14 -0.52 4.56
N ASP A 14 -8.17 0.07 4.01
CA ASP A 14 -9.40 -0.65 3.77
C ASP A 14 -10.05 -0.10 2.52
N GLU A 15 -10.72 -0.97 1.80
CA GLU A 15 -11.41 -0.57 0.59
C GLU A 15 -12.44 0.52 0.86
N SER A 16 -13.05 0.49 2.04
CA SER A 16 -14.05 1.48 2.37
C SER A 16 -13.50 2.89 2.41
N MET A 17 -12.20 3.04 2.64
CA MET A 17 -11.57 4.36 2.61
C MET A 17 -11.70 4.99 1.24
N LEU A 18 -11.67 4.17 0.21
CA LEU A 18 -11.70 4.67 -1.16
C LEU A 18 -13.05 5.25 -1.52
N GLU A 19 -14.10 4.80 -0.85
CA GLU A 19 -15.44 5.28 -1.16
C GLU A 19 -15.63 6.74 -0.77
N GLU A 20 -14.83 7.22 0.18
CA GLU A 20 -14.93 8.60 0.62
C GLU A 20 -13.94 9.51 -0.11
N MET A 21 -13.14 8.94 -0.98
CA MET A 21 -12.13 9.71 -1.68
C MET A 21 -12.63 10.19 -3.04
N THR A 22 -12.18 11.38 -3.41
CA THR A 22 -12.43 11.87 -4.76
C THR A 22 -11.45 11.17 -5.70
N PRO A 23 -11.73 11.20 -7.02
CA PRO A 23 -10.80 10.60 -7.98
C PRO A 23 -9.40 11.18 -7.87
N GLU A 24 -9.29 12.47 -7.58
CA GLU A 24 -7.98 13.09 -7.44
C GLU A 24 -7.26 12.54 -6.23
N GLN A 25 -7.98 12.36 -5.13
CA GLN A 25 -7.39 11.81 -3.93
C GLN A 25 -6.97 10.37 -4.16
N MET A 26 -7.76 9.63 -4.88
CA MET A 26 -7.41 8.24 -5.19
C MET A 26 -6.13 8.17 -6.00
N ALA A 27 -5.97 9.06 -6.96
CA ALA A 27 -4.78 9.07 -7.78
C ALA A 27 -3.54 9.35 -6.95
N GLU A 28 -3.64 10.32 -6.03
CA GLU A 28 -2.52 10.64 -5.15
C GLU A 28 -2.23 9.48 -4.21
N PHE A 29 -3.27 8.88 -3.70
CA PHE A 29 -3.11 7.76 -2.79
C PHE A 29 -2.45 6.60 -3.51
N ARG A 30 -2.86 6.36 -4.74
CA ARG A 30 -2.25 5.30 -5.54
C ARG A 30 -0.76 5.51 -5.71
N GLU A 31 -0.34 6.76 -5.96
CA GLU A 31 1.07 7.04 -6.11
C GLU A 31 1.83 6.71 -4.84
N ARG A 32 1.25 7.02 -3.70
CA ARG A 32 1.89 6.71 -2.43
C ARG A 32 1.98 5.21 -2.22
N LEU A 33 0.94 4.51 -2.60
CA LEU A 33 0.95 3.05 -2.48
C LEU A 33 2.02 2.44 -3.37
N VAL A 34 2.15 2.96 -4.58
CA VAL A 34 3.16 2.46 -5.51
C VAL A 34 4.55 2.72 -4.95
N GLU A 35 4.78 3.91 -4.41
CA GLU A 35 6.08 4.22 -3.85
C GLU A 35 6.40 3.34 -2.65
N THR A 36 5.40 3.14 -1.80
CA THR A 36 5.59 2.29 -0.63
C THR A 36 5.88 0.86 -1.06
N LEU A 37 5.15 0.39 -2.05
CA LEU A 37 5.36 -0.96 -2.56
C LEU A 37 6.76 -1.11 -3.13
N ASP A 38 7.19 -0.11 -3.89
CA ASP A 38 8.52 -0.15 -4.48
C ASP A 38 9.59 -0.22 -3.42
N GLU A 39 9.43 0.58 -2.36
CA GLU A 39 10.39 0.57 -1.27
C GLU A 39 10.39 -0.78 -0.56
N MET A 40 9.23 -1.34 -0.36
CA MET A 40 9.15 -2.62 0.33
C MET A 40 9.79 -3.74 -0.49
N GLU A 41 9.63 -3.68 -1.80
CA GLU A 41 10.25 -4.68 -2.67
C GLU A 41 11.76 -4.50 -2.73
N THR A 42 12.21 -3.26 -2.67
CA THR A 42 13.63 -2.97 -2.70
C THR A 42 14.30 -3.42 -1.41
N PHE A 43 13.62 -3.27 -0.30
CA PHE A 43 14.17 -3.61 1.00
C PHE A 43 13.56 -4.90 1.53
N GLU A 44 13.63 -5.92 0.71
CA GLU A 44 13.15 -7.23 1.14
C GLU A 44 13.87 -7.66 2.40
N PRO A 45 13.12 -8.13 3.41
CA PRO A 45 13.75 -8.51 4.67
C PRO A 45 14.68 -9.70 4.49
N ASP A 46 15.80 -9.63 5.18
CA ASP A 46 16.81 -10.68 5.12
C ASP A 46 16.54 -11.69 6.24
N ILE A 47 15.39 -12.31 6.18
CA ILE A 47 14.96 -13.28 7.17
C ILE A 47 14.42 -14.51 6.45
N ASP A 48 14.31 -15.60 7.21
CA ASP A 48 13.81 -16.82 6.63
C ASP A 48 12.35 -16.68 6.23
N GLU A 49 11.98 -17.35 5.17
CA GLU A 49 10.61 -17.32 4.70
C GLU A 49 9.62 -17.88 5.70
N GLU A 50 10.13 -18.61 6.68
CA GLU A 50 9.28 -19.20 7.69
C GLU A 50 9.05 -18.26 8.87
N GLU A 51 9.70 -17.11 8.88
CA GLU A 51 9.53 -16.15 9.96
C GLU A 51 8.24 -15.37 9.79
N ASP A 52 7.62 -15.05 10.92
CA ASP A 52 6.38 -14.28 10.90
C ASP A 52 6.57 -12.93 10.23
N GLU A 53 7.74 -12.32 10.44
CA GLU A 53 8.01 -11.02 9.86
C GLU A 53 8.00 -11.08 8.34
N TYR A 54 8.47 -12.16 7.78
CA TYR A 54 8.46 -12.33 6.33
C TYR A 54 7.03 -12.40 5.82
N TYR A 55 6.19 -13.15 6.52
CA TYR A 55 4.79 -13.26 6.13
C TYR A 55 4.08 -11.92 6.22
N GLU A 56 4.38 -11.15 7.26
CA GLU A 56 3.77 -9.83 7.39
C GLU A 56 4.22 -8.92 6.25
N TRP A 57 5.48 -8.97 5.90
CA TRP A 57 6.00 -8.18 4.79
C TRP A 57 5.30 -8.54 3.50
N GLU A 58 5.18 -9.81 3.25
CA GLU A 58 4.53 -10.29 2.03
C GLU A 58 3.05 -9.93 2.01
N ASP A 59 2.41 -10.05 3.15
CA ASP A 59 1.01 -9.73 3.26
C ASP A 59 0.75 -8.26 2.97
N ARG A 60 1.63 -7.41 3.47
CA ARG A 60 1.48 -5.97 3.23
C ARG A 60 1.66 -5.64 1.75
N ILE A 61 2.59 -6.30 1.10
CA ILE A 61 2.78 -6.10 -0.32
C ILE A 61 1.52 -6.49 -1.07
N ASN A 62 0.92 -7.60 -0.70
CA ASN A 62 -0.30 -8.04 -1.34
C ASN A 62 -1.44 -7.04 -1.13
N VAL A 63 -1.54 -6.50 0.08
CA VAL A 63 -2.58 -5.51 0.37
C VAL A 63 -2.38 -4.27 -0.48
N LEU A 64 -1.14 -3.81 -0.58
CA LEU A 64 -0.84 -2.62 -1.39
C LEU A 64 -1.20 -2.84 -2.85
N GLN A 65 -0.82 -3.99 -3.38
CA GLN A 65 -1.11 -4.31 -4.77
C GLN A 65 -2.61 -4.38 -5.01
N ASP A 66 -3.32 -4.96 -4.07
CA ASP A 66 -4.76 -5.10 -4.19
C ASP A 66 -5.44 -3.73 -4.20
N LEU A 67 -5.00 -2.85 -3.31
CA LEU A 67 -5.56 -1.51 -3.26
C LEU A 67 -5.25 -0.72 -4.52
N ILE A 68 -4.05 -0.86 -5.03
CA ILE A 68 -3.67 -0.18 -6.27
C ILE A 68 -4.57 -0.65 -7.40
N ASP A 69 -4.82 -1.94 -7.45
CA ASP A 69 -5.66 -2.50 -8.50
C ASP A 69 -7.10 -1.97 -8.38
N ILE A 70 -7.60 -1.92 -7.16
CA ILE A 70 -8.94 -1.41 -6.93
C ILE A 70 -9.04 0.05 -7.36
N ILE A 71 -8.05 0.83 -7.02
CA ILE A 71 -8.04 2.25 -7.39
C ILE A 71 -8.03 2.41 -8.89
N ASN A 72 -7.20 1.62 -9.57
CA ASN A 72 -7.15 1.67 -11.02
C ASN A 72 -8.51 1.36 -11.63
N ASP A 73 -9.19 0.40 -11.06
CA ASP A 73 -10.51 0.03 -11.55
C ASP A 73 -11.51 1.16 -11.34
N ARG A 74 -11.45 1.80 -10.18
CA ARG A 74 -12.37 2.88 -9.87
C ARG A 74 -12.11 4.11 -10.72
N LEU A 75 -10.83 4.36 -11.03
CA LEU A 75 -10.48 5.50 -11.86
C LEU A 75 -10.70 5.21 -13.35
N GLY A 76 -10.94 3.97 -13.69
CA GLY A 76 -11.16 3.62 -15.08
C GLY A 76 -9.89 3.51 -15.89
N ASP A 77 -8.76 3.36 -15.22
CA ASP A 77 -7.47 3.24 -15.90
C ASP A 77 -7.15 1.79 -16.25
N GLY A 78 -8.04 0.90 -15.91
CA GLY A 78 -7.78 -0.52 -16.08
C GLY A 78 -7.63 -1.01 -17.48
#